data_5457c63ec16bcb67ed9e757052180127
#
_entry.id   5457c63ec16bcb67ed9e757052180127
#
_cell.length_a   1.000
_cell.length_b   1.000
_cell.length_c   1.000
_cell.angle_alpha   90.00
_cell.angle_beta   90.00
_cell.angle_gamma   90.00
#
_symmetry.space_group_name_H-M   'P 1'
#
loop_
_entity.id
_entity.type
_entity.pdbx_description
1 polymer ?
#
loop_
_entity_poly.entity_id
_entity_poly.type
_entity_poly.pdbx_seq_one_letter_code
_entity_poly.pdbx_strand_id
1 'polypeptide(L)'
;MNEVWELVDINENKTGVMVERGTNTPIPQGMYHTAVDVWTKSKDGKILLTQRHPNKAWGLKWECSGGAMVAGERPIDSARRELEEETGVQVTKEKLTYLGKSIMNEYQCIMYTYLVVLTEDVELKLQPEEVVDAKWVDVIELESMQEDIVDTVWDRYLQFKAKIVGEK
;
A
#
# COMPACT_ATOMS: atom_id res chain seq x y z
N MET A 1 16.64 -12.56 3.24
CA MET A 1 15.76 -13.19 4.26
C MET A 1 14.36 -13.17 3.70
N ASN A 2 13.66 -14.30 3.74
CA ASN A 2 12.28 -14.31 3.28
C ASN A 2 11.40 -13.62 4.32
N GLU A 3 10.44 -12.81 3.85
CA GLU A 3 9.46 -12.16 4.74
C GLU A 3 8.55 -13.21 5.37
N VAL A 4 8.27 -13.06 6.64
CA VAL A 4 7.36 -13.93 7.39
C VAL A 4 6.13 -13.12 7.78
N TRP A 5 4.97 -13.65 7.47
CA TRP A 5 3.68 -13.07 7.82
C TRP A 5 3.12 -13.73 9.08
N GLU A 6 2.66 -12.95 10.04
CA GLU A 6 1.85 -13.41 11.16
C GLU A 6 0.38 -13.30 10.78
N LEU A 7 -0.32 -14.44 10.70
CA LEU A 7 -1.72 -14.45 10.29
C LEU A 7 -2.64 -14.02 11.42
N VAL A 8 -3.71 -13.33 11.04
CA VAL A 8 -4.78 -12.90 11.95
C VAL A 8 -6.13 -13.49 11.51
N ASP A 9 -7.10 -13.51 12.40
CA ASP A 9 -8.50 -13.77 12.05
C ASP A 9 -9.18 -12.50 11.50
N ILE A 10 -10.45 -12.59 11.12
CA ILE A 10 -11.21 -11.46 10.56
C ILE A 10 -11.40 -10.31 11.58
N ASN A 11 -11.27 -10.59 12.86
CA ASN A 11 -11.32 -9.60 13.95
C ASN A 11 -9.93 -9.08 14.33
N GLU A 12 -8.90 -9.39 13.51
CA GLU A 12 -7.51 -8.98 13.69
C GLU A 12 -6.84 -9.59 14.95
N ASN A 13 -7.40 -10.66 15.50
CA ASN A 13 -6.74 -11.41 16.56
C ASN A 13 -5.61 -12.27 15.96
N LYS A 14 -4.45 -12.24 16.60
CA LYS A 14 -3.32 -13.09 16.20
C LYS A 14 -3.68 -14.56 16.35
N THR A 15 -3.43 -15.34 15.29
CA THR A 15 -3.72 -16.79 15.29
C THR A 15 -2.54 -17.63 15.76
N GLY A 16 -1.35 -17.05 15.86
CA GLY A 16 -0.10 -17.76 16.12
C GLY A 16 0.45 -18.51 14.90
N VAL A 17 -0.22 -18.44 13.75
CA VAL A 17 0.24 -19.07 12.50
C VAL A 17 1.15 -18.13 11.76
N MET A 18 2.34 -18.62 11.40
CA MET A 18 3.33 -17.90 10.60
C MET A 18 3.42 -18.52 9.22
N VAL A 19 3.48 -17.68 8.18
CA VAL A 19 3.64 -18.09 6.78
C VAL A 19 4.81 -17.33 6.15
N GLU A 20 5.70 -18.04 5.50
CA GLU A 20 6.80 -17.44 4.76
C GLU A 20 6.32 -17.02 3.36
N ARG A 21 6.54 -15.76 3.00
CA ARG A 21 6.18 -15.21 1.67
C ARG A 21 6.91 -15.95 0.56
N GLY A 22 6.18 -16.24 -0.51
CA GLY A 22 6.76 -16.91 -1.70
C GLY A 22 6.83 -18.43 -1.57
N THR A 23 6.37 -19.01 -0.46
CA THR A 23 6.13 -20.46 -0.36
C THR A 23 4.76 -20.80 -0.93
N ASN A 24 4.60 -22.04 -1.41
CA ASN A 24 3.29 -22.55 -1.85
C ASN A 24 2.36 -22.93 -0.68
N THR A 25 2.66 -22.46 0.53
CA THR A 25 1.84 -22.74 1.71
C THR A 25 0.56 -21.89 1.65
N PRO A 26 -0.62 -22.49 1.49
CA PRO A 26 -1.85 -21.73 1.42
C PRO A 26 -2.18 -21.13 2.79
N ILE A 27 -2.75 -19.93 2.80
CA ILE A 27 -3.31 -19.35 4.01
C ILE A 27 -4.55 -20.16 4.40
N PRO A 28 -4.67 -20.64 5.65
CA PRO A 28 -5.84 -21.39 6.09
C PRO A 28 -7.13 -20.56 5.96
N GLN A 29 -8.25 -21.24 5.76
CA GLN A 29 -9.55 -20.58 5.66
C GLN A 29 -9.87 -19.80 6.94
N GLY A 30 -10.37 -18.57 6.76
CA GLY A 30 -10.70 -17.66 7.87
C GLY A 30 -9.50 -16.95 8.51
N MET A 31 -8.31 -17.16 7.96
CA MET A 31 -7.10 -16.43 8.33
C MET A 31 -6.70 -15.46 7.21
N TYR A 32 -6.01 -14.40 7.58
CA TYR A 32 -5.62 -13.31 6.69
C TYR A 32 -4.18 -12.91 6.98
N HIS A 33 -3.42 -12.64 5.92
CA HIS A 33 -2.23 -11.83 6.08
C HIS A 33 -2.62 -10.35 6.14
N THR A 34 -1.72 -9.51 6.63
CA THR A 34 -1.94 -8.07 6.75
C THR A 34 -1.01 -7.33 5.81
N ALA A 35 -1.49 -6.20 5.28
CA ALA A 35 -0.72 -5.36 4.38
C ALA A 35 -1.09 -3.88 4.59
N VAL A 36 -0.30 -3.02 4.03
CA VAL A 36 -0.49 -1.57 4.12
C VAL A 36 -0.41 -0.94 2.73
N ASP A 37 -1.11 0.16 2.54
CA ASP A 37 -0.84 1.10 1.46
C ASP A 37 -0.84 2.55 1.93
N VAL A 38 -0.12 3.40 1.20
CA VAL A 38 0.07 4.81 1.54
C VAL A 38 -0.20 5.67 0.32
N TRP A 39 -1.26 6.45 0.40
CA TRP A 39 -1.52 7.52 -0.55
C TRP A 39 -0.67 8.72 -0.17
N THR A 40 0.19 9.15 -1.08
CA THR A 40 1.13 10.26 -0.85
C THR A 40 0.72 11.45 -1.71
N LYS A 41 0.46 12.58 -1.06
CA LYS A 41 0.15 13.86 -1.74
C LYS A 41 1.34 14.80 -1.63
N SER A 42 1.66 15.45 -2.74
CA SER A 42 2.60 16.58 -2.74
C SER A 42 1.98 17.81 -2.06
N LYS A 43 2.81 18.80 -1.75
CA LYS A 43 2.36 20.11 -1.26
C LYS A 43 1.35 20.78 -2.19
N ASP A 44 1.42 20.50 -3.49
CA ASP A 44 0.53 21.06 -4.53
C ASP A 44 -0.71 20.18 -4.77
N GLY A 45 -0.91 19.15 -3.97
CA GLY A 45 -2.09 18.27 -4.03
C GLY A 45 -2.04 17.16 -5.08
N LYS A 46 -0.91 16.97 -5.77
CA LYS A 46 -0.73 15.83 -6.68
C LYS A 46 -0.52 14.53 -5.91
N ILE A 47 -0.96 13.44 -6.48
CA ILE A 47 -0.89 12.10 -5.90
C ILE A 47 0.27 11.34 -6.54
N LEU A 48 1.10 10.70 -5.70
CA LEU A 48 2.18 9.83 -6.16
C LEU A 48 1.63 8.47 -6.57
N LEU A 49 1.93 8.07 -7.79
CA LEU A 49 1.73 6.71 -8.28
C LEU A 49 3.08 6.07 -8.58
N THR A 50 3.19 4.79 -8.27
CA THR A 50 4.33 3.94 -8.62
C THR A 50 3.89 2.88 -9.62
N GLN A 51 4.77 2.52 -10.56
CA GLN A 51 4.50 1.47 -11.54
C GLN A 51 5.18 0.18 -11.12
N ARG A 52 4.41 -0.89 -11.02
CA ARG A 52 4.86 -2.20 -10.58
C ARG A 52 5.88 -2.81 -11.55
N HIS A 53 6.90 -3.46 -10.99
CA HIS A 53 7.85 -4.21 -11.80
C HIS A 53 7.12 -5.28 -12.64
N PRO A 54 7.49 -5.48 -13.93
CA PRO A 54 6.77 -6.38 -14.85
C PRO A 54 6.71 -7.83 -14.37
N ASN A 55 7.62 -8.27 -13.52
CA ASN A 55 7.65 -9.65 -12.99
C ASN A 55 6.74 -9.85 -11.76
N LYS A 56 6.09 -8.81 -11.26
CA LYS A 56 5.12 -8.89 -10.16
C LYS A 56 3.72 -9.21 -10.69
N ALA A 57 2.84 -9.70 -9.81
CA ALA A 57 1.41 -9.72 -10.11
C ALA A 57 0.94 -8.31 -10.50
N TRP A 58 0.06 -8.18 -11.49
CA TRP A 58 -0.34 -6.92 -12.11
C TRP A 58 0.84 -6.06 -12.60
N GLY A 59 1.90 -6.71 -13.14
CA GLY A 59 3.08 -6.02 -13.66
C GLY A 59 2.72 -4.89 -14.63
N LEU A 60 3.46 -3.77 -14.53
CA LEU A 60 3.25 -2.52 -15.30
C LEU A 60 1.98 -1.73 -14.97
N LYS A 61 1.10 -2.22 -14.09
CA LYS A 61 0.01 -1.41 -13.55
C LYS A 61 0.51 -0.40 -12.52
N TRP A 62 -0.25 0.66 -12.34
CA TRP A 62 0.04 1.73 -11.39
C TRP A 62 -0.65 1.47 -10.05
N GLU A 63 -0.04 1.93 -8.97
CA GLU A 63 -0.55 1.80 -7.61
C GLU A 63 -0.03 2.93 -6.72
N CYS A 64 -0.55 3.05 -5.50
CA CYS A 64 0.14 3.77 -4.42
C CYS A 64 1.18 2.84 -3.77
N SER A 65 2.12 3.39 -3.01
CA SER A 65 3.13 2.58 -2.31
C SER A 65 2.49 1.66 -1.29
N GLY A 66 3.00 0.45 -1.16
CA GLY A 66 2.51 -0.48 -0.16
C GLY A 66 3.04 -1.90 -0.30
N GLY A 67 2.81 -2.69 0.73
CA GLY A 67 3.27 -4.07 0.77
C GLY A 67 2.77 -4.83 1.98
N ALA A 68 3.19 -6.08 2.09
CA ALA A 68 2.80 -6.94 3.20
C ALA A 68 3.51 -6.54 4.50
N MET A 69 2.80 -6.64 5.61
CA MET A 69 3.40 -6.46 6.92
C MET A 69 4.25 -7.67 7.26
N VAL A 70 5.41 -7.41 7.85
CA VAL A 70 6.27 -8.45 8.44
C VAL A 70 5.79 -8.77 9.84
N ALA A 71 5.94 -10.03 10.26
CA ALA A 71 5.54 -10.49 11.60
C ALA A 71 6.11 -9.58 12.70
N GLY A 72 5.23 -9.13 13.59
CA GLY A 72 5.58 -8.23 14.69
C GLY A 72 5.53 -6.74 14.37
N GLU A 73 5.37 -6.33 13.10
CA GLU A 73 5.17 -4.92 12.75
C GLU A 73 3.78 -4.42 13.15
N ARG A 74 3.71 -3.13 13.49
CA ARG A 74 2.43 -2.42 13.54
C ARG A 74 2.12 -1.82 12.17
N PRO A 75 0.85 -1.66 11.78
CA PRO A 75 0.50 -1.13 10.46
C PRO A 75 1.19 0.20 10.10
N ILE A 76 1.29 1.12 11.05
CA ILE A 76 1.94 2.43 10.81
C ILE A 76 3.46 2.32 10.59
N ASP A 77 4.12 1.34 11.23
CA ASP A 77 5.55 1.08 11.03
C ASP A 77 5.82 0.49 9.65
N SER A 78 4.98 -0.46 9.25
CA SER A 78 5.01 -1.04 7.92
C SER A 78 4.72 0.00 6.83
N ALA A 79 3.70 0.84 7.01
CA ALA A 79 3.37 1.91 6.07
C ALA A 79 4.55 2.86 5.83
N ARG A 80 5.25 3.25 6.89
CA ARG A 80 6.45 4.08 6.78
C ARG A 80 7.59 3.37 6.07
N ARG A 81 7.83 2.09 6.41
CA ARG A 81 8.89 1.28 5.80
C ARG A 81 8.66 1.09 4.29
N GLU A 82 7.46 0.67 3.90
CA GLU A 82 7.12 0.44 2.49
C GLU A 82 7.25 1.73 1.66
N LEU A 83 6.76 2.87 2.17
CA LEU A 83 6.91 4.16 1.49
C LEU A 83 8.39 4.53 1.28
N GLU A 84 9.22 4.36 2.31
CA GLU A 84 10.65 4.64 2.24
C GLU A 84 11.39 3.66 1.30
N GLU A 85 11.12 2.37 1.39
CA GLU A 85 11.76 1.34 0.57
C GLU A 85 11.45 1.51 -0.91
N GLU A 86 10.18 1.70 -1.27
CA GLU A 86 9.75 1.78 -2.67
C GLU A 86 10.09 3.12 -3.34
N THR A 87 10.07 4.22 -2.59
CA THR A 87 10.15 5.58 -3.16
C THR A 87 11.26 6.47 -2.60
N GLY A 88 11.90 6.07 -1.51
CA GLY A 88 12.86 6.89 -0.78
C GLY A 88 12.23 8.01 0.05
N VAL A 89 10.91 8.13 0.06
CA VAL A 89 10.21 9.18 0.84
C VAL A 89 10.24 8.85 2.32
N GLN A 90 10.90 9.70 3.10
CA GLN A 90 11.02 9.55 4.54
C GLN A 90 10.03 10.46 5.26
N VAL A 91 9.19 9.87 6.09
CA VAL A 91 8.21 10.60 6.91
C VAL A 91 8.22 10.08 8.34
N THR A 92 7.81 10.93 9.28
CA THR A 92 7.56 10.49 10.65
C THR A 92 6.14 9.89 10.76
N LYS A 93 5.91 9.05 11.77
CA LYS A 93 4.60 8.40 11.98
C LYS A 93 3.47 9.40 12.16
N GLU A 94 3.76 10.52 12.80
CA GLU A 94 2.79 11.59 13.10
C GLU A 94 2.23 12.25 11.83
N LYS A 95 2.95 12.14 10.71
CA LYS A 95 2.50 12.64 9.40
C LYS A 95 1.60 11.66 8.65
N LEU A 96 1.58 10.39 9.06
CA LEU A 96 0.73 9.36 8.47
C LEU A 96 -0.67 9.41 9.11
N THR A 97 -1.69 9.68 8.32
CA THR A 97 -3.09 9.66 8.73
C THR A 97 -3.73 8.34 8.35
N TYR A 98 -4.22 7.60 9.33
CA TYR A 98 -4.97 6.37 9.07
C TYR A 98 -6.34 6.69 8.46
N LEU A 99 -6.62 6.13 7.29
CA LEU A 99 -7.89 6.34 6.59
C LEU A 99 -8.92 5.28 6.92
N GLY A 100 -8.50 4.04 7.08
CA GLY A 100 -9.35 2.90 7.35
C GLY A 100 -8.73 1.58 6.89
N LYS A 101 -9.50 0.52 6.97
CA LYS A 101 -9.11 -0.81 6.50
C LYS A 101 -10.08 -1.37 5.48
N SER A 102 -9.58 -2.27 4.64
CA SER A 102 -10.36 -3.04 3.67
C SER A 102 -10.06 -4.52 3.85
N ILE A 103 -11.11 -5.35 3.88
CA ILE A 103 -10.97 -6.81 3.95
C ILE A 103 -11.15 -7.36 2.55
N MET A 104 -10.11 -7.96 2.00
CA MET A 104 -10.09 -8.56 0.68
C MET A 104 -10.13 -10.08 0.83
N ASN A 105 -11.34 -10.65 0.92
CA ASN A 105 -11.55 -12.07 1.19
C ASN A 105 -10.95 -12.97 0.11
N GLU A 106 -11.01 -12.58 -1.15
CA GLU A 106 -10.45 -13.32 -2.27
C GLU A 106 -8.92 -13.51 -2.15
N TYR A 107 -8.23 -12.51 -1.58
CA TYR A 107 -6.79 -12.53 -1.37
C TYR A 107 -6.39 -12.91 0.06
N GLN A 108 -7.35 -13.18 0.92
CA GLN A 108 -7.16 -13.40 2.35
C GLN A 108 -6.22 -12.33 2.95
N CYS A 109 -6.52 -11.07 2.67
CA CYS A 109 -5.72 -9.92 3.06
C CYS A 109 -6.58 -8.86 3.78
N ILE A 110 -6.06 -8.35 4.89
CA ILE A 110 -6.56 -7.14 5.54
C ILE A 110 -5.58 -6.02 5.24
N MET A 111 -6.04 -5.00 4.52
CA MET A 111 -5.24 -3.86 4.08
C MET A 111 -5.54 -2.63 4.94
N TYR A 112 -4.51 -2.03 5.51
CA TYR A 112 -4.59 -0.76 6.25
C TYR A 112 -4.14 0.38 5.35
N THR A 113 -5.01 1.36 5.13
CA THR A 113 -4.76 2.48 4.23
C THR A 113 -4.40 3.74 4.99
N TYR A 114 -3.32 4.36 4.58
CA TYR A 114 -2.80 5.62 5.13
C TYR A 114 -2.73 6.72 4.07
N LEU A 115 -2.73 7.96 4.54
CA LEU A 115 -2.48 9.16 3.74
C LEU A 115 -1.32 9.94 4.38
N VAL A 116 -0.44 10.46 3.55
CA VAL A 116 0.53 11.48 3.94
C VAL A 116 0.46 12.66 2.98
N VAL A 117 0.52 13.87 3.52
CA VAL A 117 0.65 15.11 2.75
C VAL A 117 2.03 15.69 2.99
N LEU A 118 2.82 15.77 1.94
CA LEU A 118 4.18 16.32 2.02
C LEU A 118 4.12 17.85 2.05
N THR A 119 4.99 18.43 2.85
CA THR A 119 5.13 19.89 2.98
C THR A 119 6.23 20.47 2.12
N GLU A 120 7.12 19.61 1.62
CA GLU A 120 8.29 19.95 0.81
C GLU A 120 8.37 19.04 -0.42
N ASP A 121 9.12 19.49 -1.42
CA ASP A 121 9.45 18.66 -2.57
C ASP A 121 10.43 17.56 -2.13
N VAL A 122 10.26 16.38 -2.68
CA VAL A 122 11.08 15.21 -2.39
C VAL A 122 11.70 14.66 -3.68
N GLU A 123 12.93 14.21 -3.57
CA GLU A 123 13.57 13.42 -4.62
C GLU A 123 13.20 11.95 -4.41
N LEU A 124 12.64 11.33 -5.45
CA LEU A 124 12.28 9.93 -5.41
C LEU A 124 13.50 9.04 -5.69
N LYS A 125 13.64 7.98 -4.90
CA LYS A 125 14.63 6.91 -5.08
C LYS A 125 13.89 5.60 -5.14
N LEU A 126 13.62 5.13 -6.36
CA LEU A 126 12.81 3.94 -6.58
C LEU A 126 13.63 2.68 -6.28
N GLN A 127 12.97 1.68 -5.71
CA GLN A 127 13.49 0.33 -5.52
C GLN A 127 13.29 -0.47 -6.82
N PRO A 128 14.33 -0.72 -7.63
CA PRO A 128 14.18 -1.21 -9.00
C PRO A 128 13.52 -2.60 -9.10
N GLU A 129 13.67 -3.41 -8.06
CA GLU A 129 13.11 -4.76 -8.00
C GLU A 129 11.58 -4.76 -7.79
N GLU A 130 11.04 -3.67 -7.28
CA GLU A 130 9.63 -3.51 -6.94
C GLU A 130 8.92 -2.49 -7.86
N VAL A 131 9.59 -1.38 -8.17
CA VAL A 131 9.04 -0.20 -8.83
C VAL A 131 9.91 0.22 -10.01
N VAL A 132 9.33 0.27 -11.21
CA VAL A 132 10.07 0.65 -12.43
C VAL A 132 9.88 2.08 -12.85
N ASP A 133 8.82 2.74 -12.39
CA ASP A 133 8.53 4.15 -12.69
C ASP A 133 7.68 4.77 -11.58
N ALA A 134 7.69 6.09 -11.51
CA ALA A 134 6.83 6.84 -10.59
C ALA A 134 6.43 8.18 -11.20
N LYS A 135 5.22 8.64 -10.89
CA LYS A 135 4.74 9.94 -11.34
C LYS A 135 3.81 10.60 -10.34
N TRP A 136 3.81 11.93 -10.39
CA TRP A 136 2.86 12.78 -9.68
C TRP A 136 1.72 13.17 -10.62
N VAL A 137 0.50 12.79 -10.25
CA VAL A 137 -0.71 13.05 -11.05
C VAL A 137 -1.70 13.92 -10.28
N ASP A 138 -2.44 14.76 -10.99
CA ASP A 138 -3.62 15.37 -10.38
C ASP A 138 -4.79 14.39 -10.33
N VAL A 139 -5.88 14.78 -9.67
CA VAL A 139 -7.05 13.91 -9.48
C VAL A 139 -7.72 13.56 -10.81
N ILE A 140 -7.76 14.49 -11.76
CA ILE A 140 -8.38 14.27 -13.08
C ILE A 140 -7.58 13.24 -13.87
N GLU A 141 -6.25 13.37 -13.87
CA GLU A 141 -5.37 12.38 -14.50
C GLU A 141 -5.49 11.02 -13.83
N LEU A 142 -5.46 10.97 -12.48
CA LEU A 142 -5.64 9.72 -11.71
C LEU A 142 -6.94 9.00 -12.12
N GLU A 143 -8.04 9.73 -12.21
CA GLU A 143 -9.35 9.14 -12.55
C GLU A 143 -9.47 8.71 -14.01
N SER A 144 -8.71 9.34 -14.90
CA SER A 144 -8.60 8.91 -16.31
C SER A 144 -7.79 7.61 -16.48
N MET A 145 -7.01 7.23 -15.47
CA MET A 145 -6.12 6.06 -15.49
C MET A 145 -6.73 4.80 -14.87
N GLN A 146 -8.03 4.75 -14.62
CA GLN A 146 -8.68 3.64 -13.90
C GLN A 146 -8.24 2.27 -14.43
N GLU A 147 -8.21 2.06 -15.74
CA GLU A 147 -7.84 0.79 -16.36
C GLU A 147 -6.37 0.44 -16.23
N ASP A 148 -5.50 1.43 -15.97
CA ASP A 148 -4.07 1.25 -15.78
C ASP A 148 -3.69 1.04 -14.32
N ILE A 149 -4.61 1.25 -13.39
CA ILE A 149 -4.41 1.07 -11.94
C ILE A 149 -4.75 -0.37 -11.56
N VAL A 150 -4.05 -0.92 -10.58
CA VAL A 150 -4.38 -2.21 -9.97
C VAL A 150 -5.82 -2.17 -9.43
N ASP A 151 -6.66 -3.11 -9.81
CA ASP A 151 -8.11 -3.09 -9.52
C ASP A 151 -8.40 -2.93 -8.02
N THR A 152 -7.69 -3.66 -7.17
CA THR A 152 -7.87 -3.57 -5.71
C THR A 152 -7.39 -2.23 -5.13
N VAL A 153 -6.42 -1.57 -5.77
CA VAL A 153 -5.98 -0.20 -5.40
C VAL A 153 -7.05 0.80 -5.82
N TRP A 154 -7.64 0.62 -6.99
CA TRP A 154 -8.74 1.46 -7.46
C TRP A 154 -9.96 1.38 -6.53
N ASP A 155 -10.34 0.18 -6.10
CA ASP A 155 -11.44 -0.03 -5.13
C ASP A 155 -11.19 0.73 -3.82
N ARG A 156 -9.97 0.69 -3.30
CA ARG A 156 -9.60 1.45 -2.09
C ARG A 156 -9.54 2.95 -2.33
N TYR A 157 -9.10 3.37 -3.53
CA TYR A 157 -9.21 4.78 -3.90
C TYR A 157 -10.66 5.26 -3.81
N LEU A 158 -11.60 4.54 -4.40
CA LEU A 158 -13.03 4.89 -4.33
C LEU A 158 -13.56 4.90 -2.90
N GLN A 159 -13.16 3.92 -2.10
CA GLN A 159 -13.56 3.83 -0.69
C GLN A 159 -13.11 5.04 0.14
N PHE A 160 -11.92 5.56 -0.11
CA PHE A 160 -11.32 6.64 0.68
C PHE A 160 -11.17 7.94 -0.10
N LYS A 161 -11.74 8.07 -1.30
CA LYS A 161 -11.58 9.20 -2.21
C LYS A 161 -11.75 10.55 -1.52
N ALA A 162 -12.85 10.74 -0.78
CA ALA A 162 -13.12 12.02 -0.12
C ALA A 162 -11.98 12.45 0.81
N LYS A 163 -11.38 11.51 1.53
CA LYS A 163 -10.24 11.78 2.43
C LYS A 163 -8.95 12.02 1.64
N ILE A 164 -8.70 11.22 0.59
CA ILE A 164 -7.49 11.33 -0.24
C ILE A 164 -7.48 12.64 -1.00
N VAL A 165 -8.59 13.00 -1.63
CA VAL A 165 -8.73 14.22 -2.43
C VAL A 165 -8.85 15.45 -1.54
N GLY A 166 -9.47 15.31 -0.36
CA GLY A 166 -9.74 16.42 0.57
C GLY A 166 -11.06 17.11 0.26
N GLU A 167 -12.02 16.39 -0.32
CA GLU A 167 -13.40 16.86 -0.46
C GLU A 167 -14.06 16.90 0.93
N LYS A 168 -14.76 18.02 1.20
CA LYS A 168 -15.50 18.23 2.45
C LYS A 168 -16.87 17.55 2.39
#